data_995752d79df0be29486b764002acb268
#
_entry.id   995752d79df0be29486b764002acb268
#
_cell.length_a   1.000
_cell.length_b   1.000
_cell.length_c   1.000
_cell.angle_alpha   90.00
_cell.angle_beta   90.00
_cell.angle_gamma   90.00
#
_symmetry.space_group_name_H-M   'P 1'
#
loop_
_entity.id
_entity.type
_entity.pdbx_description
1 polymer ?
#
loop_
_entity_poly.entity_id
_entity_poly.type
_entity_poly.pdbx_seq_one_letter_code
_entity_poly.pdbx_strand_id
1 'polypeptide(L)'
;MLKSITKNVSLIALAGISLIGCSKSTPDNGTPTNPTEEVGGNFAIKFSTDNGSFMLPVKDLMSGTISPVGAGTDVTSMFPWEENVIQKGKYFYSIDPNAAQFGKYSFENGVLKAIKVIPFTKLTTLYIGWHSWLDDDRLAVGPRNSNEYAVINTNTMLVEASGTITSDTDIPKDHNMRIYAFLPQGNKVVLGYCLYNNMTKVSYDITYTGSVDYPSFKNFKKTGEDNRSAPVGPVRNGYFHKFKENGYTYLQTYTMPALGGGKNLPTGFYRIKDGDDKLDPNYFFNISQYQGGDNQLGVSYLGNGKALLISAHDTNNNVKEWNDWWYAAMWEYLIVDVNSQKVVKKLDFPLVSNSRSAVVINGNAYIAVNDPKADAIYIWEYNPTTDKLTKGAKILGGDADTPMLYNLD
;
A
#
# COMPACT_ATOMS: atom_id res chain seq x y z
N MET A 1 41.26 13.28 -19.04
CA MET A 1 41.41 12.84 -20.43
C MET A 1 40.03 12.69 -21.04
N LEU A 2 39.63 13.68 -21.81
CA LEU A 2 38.39 13.66 -22.59
C LEU A 2 38.58 12.71 -23.81
N LYS A 3 37.61 11.86 -24.07
CA LYS A 3 37.41 11.27 -25.40
C LYS A 3 36.00 11.59 -25.90
N SER A 4 35.99 12.43 -26.88
CA SER A 4 34.92 12.75 -27.80
C SER A 4 34.54 11.50 -28.61
N ILE A 5 33.26 11.22 -28.78
CA ILE A 5 32.74 10.35 -29.83
C ILE A 5 31.65 11.09 -30.60
N THR A 6 31.96 11.22 -31.86
CA THR A 6 31.27 11.92 -32.93
C THR A 6 29.96 11.23 -33.34
N LYS A 7 28.96 12.04 -33.64
CA LYS A 7 27.68 11.68 -34.29
C LYS A 7 27.91 11.32 -35.74
N ASN A 8 27.30 10.25 -36.22
CA ASN A 8 27.02 10.02 -37.63
C ASN A 8 25.50 10.06 -37.87
N VAL A 9 25.11 11.06 -38.65
CA VAL A 9 23.77 11.23 -39.23
C VAL A 9 23.79 10.57 -40.58
N SER A 10 22.91 9.63 -40.87
CA SER A 10 22.67 9.12 -42.22
C SER A 10 21.23 9.43 -42.63
N LEU A 11 21.13 10.33 -43.59
CA LEU A 11 19.95 10.61 -44.40
C LEU A 11 19.79 9.50 -45.44
N ILE A 12 18.61 8.92 -45.62
CA ILE A 12 18.22 8.16 -46.81
C ILE A 12 16.88 8.67 -47.30
N ALA A 13 16.91 8.99 -48.60
CA ALA A 13 15.86 9.66 -49.35
C ALA A 13 14.78 8.69 -49.84
N LEU A 14 13.62 9.28 -50.14
CA LEU A 14 12.43 8.71 -50.80
C LEU A 14 12.76 8.19 -52.23
N ALA A 15 12.13 7.10 -52.60
CA ALA A 15 11.71 6.88 -53.99
C ALA A 15 10.36 6.10 -53.99
N GLY A 16 9.34 6.72 -54.52
CA GLY A 16 8.05 6.10 -54.80
C GLY A 16 8.05 5.37 -56.15
N ILE A 17 7.30 4.28 -56.23
CA ILE A 17 6.86 3.71 -57.53
C ILE A 17 5.43 3.21 -57.35
N SER A 18 4.55 3.78 -58.13
CA SER A 18 3.17 3.33 -58.36
C SER A 18 3.14 2.25 -59.43
N LEU A 19 2.44 1.15 -59.21
CA LEU A 19 1.93 0.32 -60.29
C LEU A 19 0.54 -0.21 -59.97
N ILE A 20 -0.33 0.04 -60.90
CA ILE A 20 -1.73 -0.35 -61.03
C ILE A 20 -1.79 -1.80 -61.52
N GLY A 21 -2.66 -2.60 -60.92
CA GLY A 21 -3.00 -3.93 -61.44
C GLY A 21 -4.32 -4.42 -60.88
N CYS A 22 -5.37 -4.33 -61.71
CA CYS A 22 -6.68 -4.92 -61.45
C CYS A 22 -6.67 -6.44 -61.62
N SER A 23 -7.28 -7.20 -60.68
CA SER A 23 -8.09 -8.36 -61.03
C SER A 23 -9.06 -8.71 -59.93
N LYS A 24 -10.31 -9.01 -60.33
CA LYS A 24 -11.46 -9.40 -59.54
C LYS A 24 -11.29 -10.78 -58.95
N SER A 25 -11.62 -10.95 -57.66
CA SER A 25 -12.36 -12.06 -57.14
C SER A 25 -12.80 -11.72 -55.69
N THR A 26 -14.08 -11.61 -55.46
CA THR A 26 -14.70 -11.54 -54.15
C THR A 26 -14.63 -12.90 -53.47
N PRO A 27 -14.17 -12.93 -52.21
CA PRO A 27 -14.89 -13.60 -51.16
C PRO A 27 -15.23 -12.64 -50.06
N ASP A 28 -16.41 -12.83 -49.59
CA ASP A 28 -17.01 -12.24 -48.38
C ASP A 28 -16.03 -12.31 -47.19
N ASN A 29 -15.36 -11.20 -46.95
CA ASN A 29 -14.58 -11.00 -45.71
C ASN A 29 -15.41 -10.09 -44.84
N GLY A 30 -16.17 -10.73 -43.93
CA GLY A 30 -16.65 -10.07 -42.76
C GLY A 30 -15.53 -9.26 -42.12
N THR A 31 -15.64 -7.95 -42.18
CA THR A 31 -14.86 -7.04 -41.38
C THR A 31 -14.89 -7.56 -39.95
N PRO A 32 -13.74 -7.81 -39.28
CA PRO A 32 -13.79 -8.02 -37.88
C PRO A 32 -14.26 -6.67 -37.30
N THR A 33 -15.53 -6.57 -36.96
CA THR A 33 -16.01 -5.60 -36.02
C THR A 33 -15.28 -5.96 -34.74
N ASN A 34 -14.15 -5.27 -34.46
CA ASN A 34 -13.66 -5.18 -33.11
C ASN A 34 -14.84 -4.70 -32.29
N PRO A 35 -15.39 -5.52 -31.38
CA PRO A 35 -16.33 -4.98 -30.43
C PRO A 35 -15.54 -3.91 -29.66
N THR A 36 -15.92 -2.67 -29.77
CA THR A 36 -15.66 -1.67 -28.76
C THR A 36 -16.40 -2.12 -27.51
N GLU A 37 -15.94 -3.21 -26.89
CA GLU A 37 -16.36 -3.57 -25.56
C GLU A 37 -15.96 -2.41 -24.66
N GLU A 38 -16.94 -1.85 -23.97
CA GLU A 38 -16.70 -0.97 -22.85
C GLU A 38 -15.71 -1.67 -21.92
N VAL A 39 -14.48 -1.17 -21.88
CA VAL A 39 -13.42 -1.66 -21.01
C VAL A 39 -13.69 -1.12 -19.61
N GLY A 40 -14.81 -1.54 -19.04
CA GLY A 40 -15.22 -1.26 -17.67
C GLY A 40 -14.99 -2.50 -16.82
N GLY A 41 -13.76 -2.73 -16.38
CA GLY A 41 -13.52 -3.68 -15.30
C GLY A 41 -13.55 -2.93 -13.98
N ASN A 42 -14.13 -3.53 -12.93
CA ASN A 42 -14.11 -2.98 -11.58
C ASN A 42 -12.71 -3.06 -10.93
N PHE A 43 -11.71 -3.52 -11.67
CA PHE A 43 -10.36 -3.72 -11.17
C PHE A 43 -9.33 -3.05 -12.06
N ALA A 44 -8.23 -2.69 -11.42
CA ALA A 44 -7.01 -2.37 -12.14
C ALA A 44 -5.83 -3.17 -11.55
N ILE A 45 -4.88 -3.49 -12.39
CA ILE A 45 -3.61 -4.10 -11.99
C ILE A 45 -2.49 -3.18 -12.44
N LYS A 46 -1.60 -2.82 -11.51
CA LYS A 46 -0.36 -2.12 -11.80
C LYS A 46 0.79 -3.12 -11.82
N PHE A 47 1.61 -3.03 -12.83
CA PHE A 47 2.86 -3.78 -12.98
C PHE A 47 4.04 -2.84 -12.98
N SER A 48 5.15 -3.29 -12.42
CA SER A 48 6.45 -2.69 -12.62
C SER A 48 7.30 -3.60 -13.51
N THR A 49 8.02 -3.02 -14.44
CA THR A 49 8.94 -3.69 -15.36
C THR A 49 10.20 -2.86 -15.46
N ASP A 50 11.28 -3.40 -16.06
CA ASP A 50 12.51 -2.66 -16.36
C ASP A 50 12.26 -1.40 -17.21
N ASN A 51 11.17 -1.36 -17.97
CA ASN A 51 10.83 -0.26 -18.87
C ASN A 51 9.83 0.74 -18.29
N GLY A 52 9.41 0.56 -17.03
CA GLY A 52 8.46 1.45 -16.36
C GLY A 52 7.30 0.72 -15.68
N SER A 53 6.35 1.48 -15.21
CA SER A 53 5.15 0.99 -14.54
C SER A 53 3.93 1.18 -15.42
N PHE A 54 3.09 0.15 -15.50
CA PHE A 54 1.89 0.14 -16.35
C PHE A 54 0.67 -0.25 -15.54
N MET A 55 -0.48 0.35 -15.87
CA MET A 55 -1.76 0.07 -15.20
C MET A 55 -2.81 -0.37 -16.24
N LEU A 56 -3.41 -1.54 -15.99
CA LEU A 56 -4.38 -2.17 -16.88
C LEU A 56 -5.73 -2.31 -16.19
N PRO A 57 -6.85 -2.14 -16.93
CA PRO A 57 -8.17 -2.55 -16.46
C PRO A 57 -8.29 -4.08 -16.53
N VAL A 58 -8.96 -4.65 -15.55
CA VAL A 58 -9.27 -6.09 -15.50
C VAL A 58 -10.73 -6.28 -15.13
N LYS A 59 -11.45 -7.03 -15.94
CA LYS A 59 -12.88 -7.34 -15.68
C LYS A 59 -13.06 -8.52 -14.75
N ASP A 60 -12.19 -9.51 -14.86
CA ASP A 60 -12.27 -10.76 -14.12
C ASP A 60 -10.89 -11.14 -13.57
N LEU A 61 -10.83 -11.25 -12.25
CA LEU A 61 -9.64 -11.68 -11.54
C LEU A 61 -9.51 -13.21 -11.48
N MET A 62 -10.57 -13.94 -11.83
CA MET A 62 -10.63 -15.38 -11.58
C MET A 62 -10.48 -16.25 -12.83
N SER A 63 -10.40 -15.65 -14.02
CA SER A 63 -10.25 -16.42 -15.26
C SER A 63 -9.26 -15.80 -16.23
N GLY A 64 -8.75 -16.62 -17.15
CA GLY A 64 -7.93 -16.21 -18.27
C GLY A 64 -6.48 -15.86 -17.92
N THR A 65 -5.88 -15.05 -18.80
CA THR A 65 -4.49 -14.58 -18.70
C THR A 65 -4.45 -13.09 -18.89
N ILE A 66 -3.79 -12.41 -17.96
CA ILE A 66 -3.59 -10.96 -17.97
C ILE A 66 -2.15 -10.69 -18.39
N SER A 67 -1.97 -9.89 -19.44
CA SER A 67 -0.63 -9.51 -19.93
C SER A 67 -0.50 -7.99 -20.02
N PRO A 68 0.55 -7.40 -19.46
CA PRO A 68 0.83 -5.98 -19.62
C PRO A 68 1.39 -5.63 -21.01
N VAL A 69 1.84 -6.61 -21.79
CA VAL A 69 2.50 -6.39 -23.07
C VAL A 69 1.53 -5.77 -24.08
N GLY A 70 1.85 -4.54 -24.51
CA GLY A 70 1.03 -3.79 -25.47
C GLY A 70 -0.31 -3.28 -24.93
N ALA A 71 -0.51 -3.31 -23.64
CA ALA A 71 -1.76 -2.90 -22.99
C ALA A 71 -1.50 -1.99 -21.78
N GLY A 72 -2.49 -1.17 -21.45
CA GLY A 72 -2.50 -0.33 -20.25
C GLY A 72 -1.93 1.08 -20.46
N THR A 73 -2.02 1.85 -19.39
CA THR A 73 -1.46 3.19 -19.32
C THR A 73 -0.08 3.15 -18.68
N ASP A 74 0.91 3.80 -19.28
CA ASP A 74 2.18 4.08 -18.62
C ASP A 74 1.94 5.07 -17.47
N VAL A 75 2.21 4.63 -16.25
CA VAL A 75 2.00 5.41 -15.02
C VAL A 75 3.32 5.78 -14.34
N THR A 76 4.46 5.54 -14.99
CA THR A 76 5.80 5.75 -14.44
C THR A 76 5.98 7.17 -13.91
N SER A 77 5.59 8.16 -14.70
CA SER A 77 5.69 9.57 -14.29
C SER A 77 4.57 10.03 -13.33
N MET A 78 3.43 9.33 -13.31
CA MET A 78 2.31 9.68 -12.44
C MET A 78 2.49 9.07 -11.05
N PHE A 79 3.14 7.91 -10.97
CA PHE A 79 3.42 7.16 -9.75
C PHE A 79 4.92 6.91 -9.58
N PRO A 80 5.74 7.96 -9.49
CA PRO A 80 7.20 7.81 -9.44
C PRO A 80 7.69 7.13 -8.17
N TRP A 81 6.83 7.08 -7.15
CA TRP A 81 7.09 6.41 -5.89
C TRP A 81 5.84 5.65 -5.44
N GLU A 82 5.84 4.35 -5.61
CA GLU A 82 4.67 3.49 -5.36
C GLU A 82 4.09 3.62 -3.96
N GLU A 83 4.96 3.75 -2.96
CA GLU A 83 4.54 3.86 -1.56
C GLU A 83 3.82 5.17 -1.24
N ASN A 84 3.92 6.16 -2.11
CA ASN A 84 3.20 7.43 -2.00
C ASN A 84 1.85 7.43 -2.72
N VAL A 85 1.44 6.29 -3.30
CA VAL A 85 0.15 6.16 -3.97
C VAL A 85 -0.93 5.80 -2.97
N ILE A 86 -2.01 6.56 -2.97
CA ILE A 86 -3.19 6.36 -2.14
C ILE A 86 -4.39 6.22 -3.06
N GLN A 87 -5.20 5.17 -2.85
CA GLN A 87 -6.39 4.92 -3.64
C GLN A 87 -7.68 5.17 -2.84
N LYS A 88 -8.71 5.69 -3.52
CA LYS A 88 -10.10 5.72 -3.04
C LYS A 88 -11.04 5.52 -4.24
N GLY A 89 -11.61 4.31 -4.37
CA GLY A 89 -12.37 3.91 -5.55
C GLY A 89 -11.55 4.08 -6.83
N LYS A 90 -12.13 4.69 -7.86
CA LYS A 90 -11.43 4.97 -9.12
C LYS A 90 -10.40 6.11 -9.06
N TYR A 91 -10.29 6.80 -7.94
CA TYR A 91 -9.35 7.91 -7.77
C TYR A 91 -8.04 7.46 -7.13
N PHE A 92 -6.96 8.00 -7.66
CA PHE A 92 -5.60 7.80 -7.17
C PHE A 92 -4.99 9.14 -6.82
N TYR A 93 -4.26 9.15 -5.73
CA TYR A 93 -3.52 10.31 -5.24
C TYR A 93 -2.06 9.91 -5.14
N SER A 94 -1.16 10.69 -5.73
CA SER A 94 0.27 10.41 -5.72
C SER A 94 1.06 11.64 -5.30
N ILE A 95 2.06 11.42 -4.45
CA ILE A 95 3.01 12.45 -4.05
C ILE A 95 4.34 12.13 -4.72
N ASP A 96 4.76 13.05 -5.59
CA ASP A 96 6.07 13.00 -6.24
C ASP A 96 7.11 13.74 -5.39
N PRO A 97 8.04 13.02 -4.74
CA PRO A 97 9.05 13.65 -3.92
C PRO A 97 10.10 14.41 -4.74
N ASN A 98 10.29 14.06 -6.01
CA ASN A 98 11.29 14.71 -6.87
C ASN A 98 10.78 16.02 -7.45
N ALA A 99 9.52 16.04 -7.86
CA ALA A 99 8.87 17.25 -8.41
C ALA A 99 8.21 18.12 -7.34
N ALA A 100 8.15 17.66 -6.09
CA ALA A 100 7.42 18.30 -4.99
C ALA A 100 5.97 18.60 -5.38
N GLN A 101 5.25 17.58 -5.85
CA GLN A 101 3.88 17.69 -6.34
C GLN A 101 2.95 16.69 -5.66
N PHE A 102 1.67 17.06 -5.57
CA PHE A 102 0.56 16.19 -5.20
C PHE A 102 -0.43 16.14 -6.36
N GLY A 103 -0.66 14.95 -6.90
CA GLY A 103 -1.56 14.71 -8.03
C GLY A 103 -2.80 13.94 -7.61
N LYS A 104 -3.95 14.31 -8.22
CA LYS A 104 -5.19 13.54 -8.25
C LYS A 104 -5.41 13.03 -9.67
N TYR A 105 -5.65 11.74 -9.77
CA TYR A 105 -5.86 11.03 -11.04
C TYR A 105 -7.16 10.25 -10.97
N SER A 106 -7.79 9.97 -12.13
CA SER A 106 -8.88 8.99 -12.25
C SER A 106 -8.50 7.89 -13.21
N PHE A 107 -8.88 6.66 -12.87
CA PHE A 107 -8.75 5.53 -13.78
C PHE A 107 -10.12 5.22 -14.37
N GLU A 108 -10.30 5.54 -15.64
CA GLU A 108 -11.56 5.39 -16.35
C GLU A 108 -11.33 4.86 -17.77
N ASN A 109 -12.13 3.90 -18.19
CA ASN A 109 -12.03 3.28 -19.52
C ASN A 109 -10.64 2.74 -19.83
N GLY A 110 -9.97 2.18 -18.81
CA GLY A 110 -8.65 1.61 -18.95
C GLY A 110 -7.51 2.62 -19.02
N VAL A 111 -7.77 3.89 -18.76
CA VAL A 111 -6.77 4.96 -18.84
C VAL A 111 -6.68 5.73 -17.53
N LEU A 112 -5.48 5.87 -17.00
CA LEU A 112 -5.21 6.78 -15.88
C LEU A 112 -4.99 8.19 -16.42
N LYS A 113 -5.78 9.16 -15.94
CA LYS A 113 -5.70 10.56 -16.37
C LYS A 113 -5.51 11.48 -15.17
N ALA A 114 -4.63 12.47 -15.31
CA ALA A 114 -4.52 13.53 -14.31
C ALA A 114 -5.79 14.39 -14.31
N ILE A 115 -6.39 14.55 -13.14
CA ILE A 115 -7.47 15.51 -12.91
C ILE A 115 -6.86 16.87 -12.54
N LYS A 116 -5.94 16.86 -11.58
CA LYS A 116 -5.26 18.06 -11.10
C LYS A 116 -3.96 17.68 -10.41
N VAL A 117 -2.91 18.45 -10.66
CA VAL A 117 -1.63 18.35 -9.98
C VAL A 117 -1.32 19.73 -9.38
N ILE A 118 -0.87 19.77 -8.15
CA ILE A 118 -0.53 21.00 -7.42
C ILE A 118 0.89 20.90 -6.86
N PRO A 119 1.60 22.05 -6.70
CA PRO A 119 2.82 22.07 -5.89
C PRO A 119 2.54 21.64 -4.46
N PHE A 120 3.43 20.81 -3.89
CA PHE A 120 3.25 20.31 -2.54
C PHE A 120 4.57 20.36 -1.76
N THR A 121 4.73 21.45 -1.00
CA THR A 121 5.96 21.78 -0.25
C THR A 121 5.69 21.97 1.24
N LYS A 122 4.64 21.33 1.76
CA LYS A 122 4.18 21.55 3.13
C LYS A 122 4.80 20.61 4.16
N LEU A 123 5.57 19.64 3.71
CA LEU A 123 6.28 18.68 4.55
C LEU A 123 7.78 18.77 4.26
N THR A 124 8.61 18.50 5.27
CA THR A 124 10.07 18.53 5.11
C THR A 124 10.61 17.39 4.25
N THR A 125 9.89 16.29 4.21
CA THR A 125 10.13 15.19 3.29
C THR A 125 8.81 14.68 2.71
N LEU A 126 8.84 14.25 1.46
CA LEU A 126 7.67 13.77 0.73
C LEU A 126 7.62 12.23 0.62
N TYR A 127 8.42 11.53 1.39
CA TYR A 127 8.29 10.09 1.59
C TYR A 127 7.25 9.81 2.68
N ILE A 128 6.05 9.46 2.26
CA ILE A 128 4.89 9.33 3.15
C ILE A 128 5.00 8.05 3.98
N GLY A 129 4.81 8.19 5.28
CA GLY A 129 4.78 7.06 6.22
C GLY A 129 3.37 6.57 6.49
N TRP A 130 2.40 7.46 6.50
CA TRP A 130 1.02 7.15 6.81
C TRP A 130 0.06 8.11 6.09
N HIS A 131 -1.16 7.63 5.88
CA HIS A 131 -2.29 8.48 5.49
C HIS A 131 -3.54 8.13 6.28
N SER A 132 -4.48 9.05 6.32
CA SER A 132 -5.81 8.83 6.91
C SER A 132 -6.85 9.76 6.28
N TRP A 133 -7.99 9.21 5.93
CA TRP A 133 -9.15 9.99 5.56
C TRP A 133 -9.81 10.52 6.83
N LEU A 134 -9.92 11.85 6.93
CA LEU A 134 -10.59 12.51 8.06
C LEU A 134 -12.10 12.55 7.85
N ASP A 135 -12.51 12.64 6.62
CA ASP A 135 -13.87 12.52 6.09
C ASP A 135 -13.82 12.09 4.62
N ASP A 136 -14.91 12.27 3.87
CA ASP A 136 -14.97 11.85 2.47
C ASP A 136 -14.00 12.60 1.56
N ASP A 137 -13.68 13.85 1.88
CA ASP A 137 -12.92 14.76 1.01
C ASP A 137 -11.54 15.13 1.58
N ARG A 138 -11.32 14.98 2.89
CA ARG A 138 -10.08 15.41 3.54
C ARG A 138 -9.14 14.25 3.78
N LEU A 139 -8.03 14.28 3.07
CA LEU A 139 -6.92 13.34 3.20
C LEU A 139 -5.81 13.95 4.06
N ALA A 140 -5.53 13.35 5.20
CA ALA A 140 -4.35 13.65 5.99
C ALA A 140 -3.19 12.73 5.58
N VAL A 141 -1.99 13.30 5.45
CA VAL A 141 -0.75 12.57 5.16
C VAL A 141 0.36 13.05 6.08
N GLY A 142 1.27 12.16 6.43
CA GLY A 142 2.47 12.50 7.19
C GLY A 142 3.70 11.76 6.69
N PRO A 143 4.88 12.42 6.75
CA PRO A 143 6.11 11.81 6.31
C PRO A 143 6.57 10.68 7.25
N ARG A 144 7.41 9.82 6.72
CA ARG A 144 8.08 8.82 7.55
C ARG A 144 8.94 9.48 8.62
N ASN A 145 8.96 8.86 9.78
CA ASN A 145 9.88 9.23 10.85
C ASN A 145 9.73 10.67 11.36
N SER A 146 8.53 11.23 11.25
CA SER A 146 8.23 12.62 11.58
C SER A 146 6.94 12.74 12.40
N ASN A 147 6.75 13.90 13.00
CA ASN A 147 5.52 14.35 13.63
C ASN A 147 4.80 15.43 12.82
N GLU A 148 5.19 15.62 11.56
CA GLU A 148 4.54 16.54 10.64
C GLU A 148 3.28 15.92 10.04
N TYR A 149 2.38 16.79 9.61
CA TYR A 149 1.16 16.44 8.89
C TYR A 149 0.81 17.49 7.84
N ALA A 150 0.08 17.08 6.82
CA ALA A 150 -0.65 17.96 5.92
C ALA A 150 -2.05 17.38 5.67
N VAL A 151 -3.05 18.26 5.54
CA VAL A 151 -4.43 17.90 5.20
C VAL A 151 -4.78 18.52 3.86
N ILE A 152 -5.16 17.70 2.92
CA ILE A 152 -5.52 18.09 1.57
C ILE A 152 -7.01 17.83 1.36
N ASN A 153 -7.75 18.86 0.91
CA ASN A 153 -9.08 18.67 0.38
C ASN A 153 -8.97 18.14 -1.04
N THR A 154 -9.41 16.93 -1.25
CA THR A 154 -9.24 16.20 -2.52
C THR A 154 -10.24 16.61 -3.61
N ASN A 155 -11.29 17.37 -3.28
CA ASN A 155 -12.21 17.94 -4.26
C ASN A 155 -11.67 19.26 -4.83
N THR A 156 -11.22 20.15 -3.96
CA THR A 156 -10.68 21.45 -4.36
C THR A 156 -9.20 21.37 -4.74
N MET A 157 -8.51 20.33 -4.27
CA MET A 157 -7.05 20.16 -4.36
C MET A 157 -6.31 21.32 -3.68
N LEU A 158 -6.75 21.70 -2.49
CA LEU A 158 -6.11 22.71 -1.64
C LEU A 158 -5.56 22.06 -0.37
N VAL A 159 -4.39 22.49 0.06
CA VAL A 159 -3.87 22.15 1.38
C VAL A 159 -4.55 23.05 2.39
N GLU A 160 -5.46 22.50 3.21
CA GLU A 160 -6.27 23.24 4.18
C GLU A 160 -5.52 23.42 5.51
N ALA A 161 -4.68 22.48 5.88
CA ALA A 161 -3.85 22.54 7.10
C ALA A 161 -2.53 21.84 6.90
N SER A 162 -1.49 22.32 7.57
CA SER A 162 -0.21 21.64 7.69
C SER A 162 0.54 22.15 8.90
N GLY A 163 1.39 21.32 9.46
CA GLY A 163 2.20 21.70 10.63
C GLY A 163 2.88 20.52 11.27
N THR A 164 3.31 20.77 12.48
CA THR A 164 4.00 19.80 13.32
C THR A 164 3.18 19.58 14.59
N ILE A 165 2.91 18.35 14.95
CA ILE A 165 2.32 18.03 16.25
C ILE A 165 3.44 18.12 17.29
N THR A 166 3.32 19.06 18.21
CA THR A 166 4.29 19.26 19.27
C THR A 166 3.74 18.77 20.60
N SER A 167 4.58 18.10 21.35
CA SER A 167 4.30 17.79 22.76
C SER A 167 5.03 18.82 23.61
N ASP A 168 4.31 19.53 24.44
CA ASP A 168 4.88 20.49 25.37
C ASP A 168 5.52 19.81 26.60
N THR A 169 5.38 18.48 26.73
CA THR A 169 5.83 17.72 27.88
C THR A 169 6.50 16.42 27.48
N ASP A 170 7.61 16.10 28.17
CA ASP A 170 8.14 14.75 28.34
C ASP A 170 8.77 14.05 27.14
N ILE A 171 9.17 14.78 26.09
CA ILE A 171 10.08 14.20 25.10
C ILE A 171 11.52 14.34 25.65
N PRO A 172 12.20 13.22 25.97
CA PRO A 172 13.57 13.31 26.46
C PRO A 172 14.47 14.03 25.47
N LYS A 173 15.49 14.72 25.99
CA LYS A 173 16.54 15.31 25.16
C LYS A 173 17.09 14.25 24.19
N ASP A 174 17.38 14.63 22.98
CA ASP A 174 17.88 13.74 21.91
C ASP A 174 16.85 12.75 21.35
N HIS A 175 15.57 12.91 21.68
CA HIS A 175 14.48 12.15 21.10
C HIS A 175 13.59 13.03 20.24
N ASN A 176 12.95 12.41 19.25
CA ASN A 176 11.87 13.01 18.48
C ASN A 176 10.64 12.10 18.46
N MET A 177 9.48 12.72 18.38
CA MET A 177 8.21 12.04 18.19
C MET A 177 8.08 11.60 16.74
N ARG A 178 7.63 10.36 16.54
CA ARG A 178 7.30 9.80 15.22
C ARG A 178 5.89 9.28 15.22
N ILE A 179 5.04 9.86 14.38
CA ILE A 179 3.64 9.46 14.23
C ILE A 179 3.54 8.32 13.22
N TYR A 180 2.80 7.29 13.58
CA TYR A 180 2.52 6.12 12.73
C TYR A 180 1.02 5.89 12.50
N ALA A 181 0.16 6.31 13.41
CA ALA A 181 -1.28 6.24 13.26
C ALA A 181 -1.92 7.62 13.49
N PHE A 182 -2.91 7.94 12.66
CA PHE A 182 -3.64 9.20 12.67
C PHE A 182 -5.11 8.86 12.46
N LEU A 183 -5.93 8.97 13.53
CA LEU A 183 -7.27 8.40 13.61
C LEU A 183 -8.28 9.50 13.94
N PRO A 184 -9.18 9.85 13.01
CA PRO A 184 -10.26 10.78 13.32
C PRO A 184 -11.24 10.16 14.32
N GLN A 185 -11.58 10.92 15.38
CA GLN A 185 -12.50 10.53 16.43
C GLN A 185 -13.37 11.75 16.83
N GLY A 186 -14.39 12.04 16.02
CA GLY A 186 -15.27 13.19 16.23
C GLY A 186 -14.53 14.53 16.14
N ASN A 187 -14.46 15.27 17.25
CA ASN A 187 -13.76 16.56 17.33
C ASN A 187 -12.27 16.44 17.70
N LYS A 188 -11.71 15.24 17.63
CA LYS A 188 -10.30 14.95 17.89
C LYS A 188 -9.69 14.10 16.81
N VAL A 189 -8.36 14.14 16.75
CA VAL A 189 -7.56 13.12 16.10
C VAL A 189 -6.73 12.42 17.15
N VAL A 190 -6.86 11.09 17.19
CA VAL A 190 -6.03 10.24 18.04
C VAL A 190 -4.79 9.81 17.28
N LEU A 191 -3.66 9.93 17.94
CA LEU A 191 -2.35 9.64 17.39
C LEU A 191 -1.77 8.37 18.03
N GLY A 192 -1.23 7.49 17.20
CA GLY A 192 -0.31 6.44 17.65
C GLY A 192 1.11 6.86 17.30
N TYR A 193 2.01 6.91 18.26
CA TYR A 193 3.36 7.39 18.05
C TYR A 193 4.38 6.64 18.91
N CYS A 194 5.65 6.79 18.56
CA CYS A 194 6.78 6.39 19.41
C CYS A 194 7.80 7.52 19.55
N LEU A 195 8.71 7.36 20.47
CA LEU A 195 9.87 8.23 20.64
C LEU A 195 11.11 7.55 20.05
N TYR A 196 11.83 8.28 19.22
CA TYR A 196 13.03 7.81 18.56
C TYR A 196 14.24 8.54 19.10
N ASN A 197 15.23 7.79 19.56
CA ASN A 197 16.48 8.33 20.03
C ASN A 197 17.41 8.65 18.86
N ASN A 198 17.70 9.92 18.66
CA ASN A 198 18.53 10.38 17.55
C ASN A 198 20.03 10.01 17.70
N MET A 199 20.47 9.69 18.91
CA MET A 199 21.85 9.29 19.18
C MET A 199 22.06 7.80 18.94
N THR A 200 21.21 6.96 19.53
CA THR A 200 21.31 5.50 19.42
C THR A 200 20.66 4.95 18.14
N LYS A 201 19.87 5.78 17.44
CA LYS A 201 19.17 5.40 16.21
C LYS A 201 18.12 4.27 16.39
N VAL A 202 17.52 4.20 17.57
CA VAL A 202 16.46 3.23 17.88
C VAL A 202 15.22 3.93 18.43
N SER A 203 14.06 3.31 18.23
CA SER A 203 12.81 3.72 18.87
C SER A 203 12.75 3.21 20.29
N TYR A 204 12.02 3.90 21.16
CA TYR A 204 11.57 3.29 22.41
C TYR A 204 10.63 2.13 22.11
N ASP A 205 10.79 1.06 22.87
CA ASP A 205 9.93 -0.13 22.81
C ASP A 205 8.58 0.11 23.50
N ILE A 206 8.00 1.28 23.23
CA ILE A 206 6.73 1.75 23.80
C ILE A 206 5.91 2.38 22.68
N THR A 207 4.69 1.92 22.53
CA THR A 207 3.65 2.61 21.78
C THR A 207 2.97 3.62 22.67
N TYR A 208 2.95 4.87 22.27
CA TYR A 208 2.22 5.95 22.93
C TYR A 208 0.96 6.26 22.15
N THR A 209 -0.08 6.70 22.88
CA THR A 209 -1.22 7.39 22.32
C THR A 209 -1.30 8.82 22.78
N GLY A 210 -1.80 9.67 21.92
CA GLY A 210 -2.09 11.07 22.22
C GLY A 210 -3.27 11.55 21.40
N SER A 211 -3.80 12.71 21.73
CA SER A 211 -4.86 13.34 20.95
C SER A 211 -4.60 14.81 20.72
N VAL A 212 -5.12 15.34 19.62
CA VAL A 212 -5.18 16.76 19.28
C VAL A 212 -6.60 17.14 18.92
N ASP A 213 -6.95 18.40 19.10
CA ASP A 213 -8.26 18.92 18.68
C ASP A 213 -8.37 18.98 17.17
N TYR A 214 -9.51 18.58 16.61
CA TYR A 214 -9.84 18.71 15.19
C TYR A 214 -10.92 19.80 15.02
N PRO A 215 -10.79 20.71 14.05
CA PRO A 215 -9.80 20.74 12.95
C PRO A 215 -8.52 21.56 13.21
N SER A 216 -8.30 22.05 14.42
CA SER A 216 -7.17 22.94 14.73
C SER A 216 -5.81 22.25 14.80
N PHE A 217 -5.78 20.94 15.07
CA PHE A 217 -4.58 20.15 15.31
C PHE A 217 -3.68 20.69 16.44
N LYS A 218 -4.29 21.37 17.41
CA LYS A 218 -3.66 21.95 18.60
C LYS A 218 -3.97 21.13 19.85
N ASN A 219 -3.47 21.61 21.00
CA ASN A 219 -3.76 21.08 22.32
C ASN A 219 -3.42 19.59 22.42
N PHE A 220 -2.19 19.23 21.98
CA PHE A 220 -1.71 17.86 22.12
C PHE A 220 -1.76 17.42 23.58
N LYS A 221 -2.27 16.21 23.79
CA LYS A 221 -2.31 15.55 25.10
C LYS A 221 -1.89 14.11 24.94
N LYS A 222 -0.88 13.67 25.70
CA LYS A 222 -0.59 12.23 25.87
C LYS A 222 -1.75 11.58 26.59
N THR A 223 -2.27 10.48 26.05
CA THR A 223 -3.46 9.80 26.58
C THR A 223 -3.17 8.40 27.12
N GLY A 224 -2.08 7.77 26.68
CA GLY A 224 -1.67 6.45 27.16
C GLY A 224 -0.35 5.98 26.62
N GLU A 225 0.07 4.82 27.11
CA GLU A 225 1.24 4.09 26.64
C GLU A 225 1.09 2.60 26.86
N ASP A 226 1.78 1.79 26.06
CA ASP A 226 1.82 0.34 26.15
C ASP A 226 3.16 -0.20 25.63
N ASN A 227 3.76 -1.12 26.36
CA ASN A 227 5.08 -1.69 26.05
C ASN A 227 5.02 -3.16 25.60
N ARG A 228 3.82 -3.71 25.37
CA ARG A 228 3.68 -5.08 24.88
C ARG A 228 4.14 -5.21 23.43
N SER A 229 4.05 -4.14 22.65
CA SER A 229 4.55 -4.05 21.27
C SER A 229 4.70 -2.59 20.83
N ALA A 230 5.61 -2.33 19.89
CA ALA A 230 5.85 -0.99 19.31
C ALA A 230 6.63 -1.09 17.98
N PRO A 231 6.46 -0.07 17.11
CA PRO A 231 5.45 0.96 17.11
C PRO A 231 4.09 0.45 16.61
N VAL A 232 3.02 1.19 16.85
CA VAL A 232 1.71 0.95 16.26
C VAL A 232 1.63 1.66 14.91
N GLY A 233 1.15 0.97 13.87
CA GLY A 233 0.95 1.57 12.55
C GLY A 233 1.87 1.02 11.46
N PRO A 234 1.81 1.56 10.24
CA PRO A 234 2.59 1.05 9.13
C PRO A 234 4.03 1.54 9.18
N VAL A 235 4.93 0.72 8.67
CA VAL A 235 6.30 1.16 8.38
C VAL A 235 6.34 2.08 7.18
N ARG A 236 5.43 1.85 6.24
CA ARG A 236 5.32 2.55 4.98
C ARG A 236 3.85 2.69 4.60
N ASN A 237 3.50 3.77 3.95
CA ASN A 237 2.15 4.08 3.52
C ASN A 237 1.47 2.98 2.68
N GLY A 238 2.24 2.20 1.95
CA GLY A 238 1.71 1.12 1.10
C GLY A 238 1.16 -0.10 1.85
N TYR A 239 1.25 -0.16 3.17
CA TYR A 239 0.70 -1.26 3.97
C TYR A 239 -0.50 -0.79 4.77
N PHE A 240 -1.65 -1.43 4.57
CA PHE A 240 -2.78 -1.24 5.49
C PHE A 240 -2.42 -1.80 6.87
N HIS A 241 -2.81 -1.09 7.91
CA HIS A 241 -2.44 -1.43 9.28
C HIS A 241 -3.59 -1.26 10.27
N LYS A 242 -4.77 -0.86 9.78
CA LYS A 242 -5.93 -0.58 10.63
C LYS A 242 -7.24 -0.96 9.94
N PHE A 243 -8.23 -1.31 10.74
CA PHE A 243 -9.61 -1.51 10.31
C PHE A 243 -10.55 -1.29 11.49
N LYS A 244 -11.85 -1.12 11.21
CA LYS A 244 -12.90 -0.99 12.22
C LYS A 244 -13.71 -2.26 12.32
N GLU A 245 -14.03 -2.66 13.55
CA GLU A 245 -14.92 -3.78 13.86
C GLU A 245 -15.55 -3.58 15.24
N ASN A 246 -16.88 -3.79 15.32
CA ASN A 246 -17.66 -3.81 16.57
C ASN A 246 -17.38 -2.63 17.52
N GLY A 247 -17.28 -1.40 16.99
CA GLY A 247 -17.05 -0.19 17.78
C GLY A 247 -15.60 -0.02 18.27
N TYR A 248 -14.64 -0.70 17.62
CA TYR A 248 -13.22 -0.55 17.86
C TYR A 248 -12.46 -0.31 16.55
N THR A 249 -11.42 0.49 16.63
CA THR A 249 -10.37 0.55 15.61
C THR A 249 -9.22 -0.35 16.04
N TYR A 250 -8.95 -1.38 15.26
CA TYR A 250 -7.81 -2.28 15.43
C TYR A 250 -6.60 -1.72 14.71
N LEU A 251 -5.44 -1.79 15.36
CA LEU A 251 -4.17 -1.24 14.89
C LEU A 251 -3.09 -2.31 14.95
N GLN A 252 -2.51 -2.65 13.81
CA GLN A 252 -1.38 -3.54 13.75
C GLN A 252 -0.12 -2.84 14.24
N THR A 253 0.73 -3.55 14.97
CA THR A 253 2.05 -3.07 15.36
C THR A 253 3.08 -3.50 14.32
N TYR A 254 4.17 -2.77 14.27
CA TYR A 254 5.25 -2.99 13.35
C TYR A 254 6.58 -3.00 14.09
N THR A 255 7.09 -4.19 14.38
CA THR A 255 8.22 -4.38 15.28
C THR A 255 9.53 -4.74 14.59
N MET A 256 9.59 -4.63 13.25
CA MET A 256 10.77 -5.07 12.49
C MET A 256 12.06 -4.35 12.93
N PRO A 257 13.02 -5.07 13.48
CA PRO A 257 14.26 -4.49 14.01
C PRO A 257 15.07 -3.73 12.96
N ALA A 258 15.03 -4.19 11.70
CA ALA A 258 15.72 -3.54 10.58
C ALA A 258 15.27 -2.09 10.34
N LEU A 259 14.11 -1.69 10.86
CA LEU A 259 13.54 -0.36 10.69
C LEU A 259 13.58 0.48 11.97
N GLY A 260 14.34 0.05 12.97
CA GLY A 260 14.46 0.73 14.24
C GLY A 260 13.28 0.47 15.18
N GLY A 261 12.50 -0.57 14.92
CA GLY A 261 11.50 -1.10 15.85
C GLY A 261 12.17 -1.82 17.02
N GLY A 262 11.38 -2.08 18.06
CA GLY A 262 11.86 -2.75 19.28
C GLY A 262 12.36 -4.16 18.99
N LYS A 263 13.58 -4.43 19.39
CA LYS A 263 14.14 -5.77 19.29
C LYS A 263 13.35 -6.73 20.17
N ASN A 264 12.93 -7.85 19.59
CA ASN A 264 12.24 -8.94 20.30
C ASN A 264 10.82 -8.61 20.80
N LEU A 265 10.19 -7.52 20.34
CA LEU A 265 8.78 -7.31 20.60
C LEU A 265 7.93 -8.08 19.58
N PRO A 266 6.82 -8.65 20.02
CA PRO A 266 5.92 -9.38 19.12
C PRO A 266 5.14 -8.43 18.22
N THR A 267 4.83 -8.82 17.00
CA THR A 267 3.81 -8.18 16.18
C THR A 267 2.42 -8.60 16.65
N GLY A 268 1.49 -7.69 16.69
CA GLY A 268 0.11 -7.97 17.10
C GLY A 268 -0.84 -6.84 16.78
N PHE A 269 -2.05 -6.96 17.33
CA PHE A 269 -3.06 -5.92 17.27
C PHE A 269 -3.31 -5.32 18.64
N TYR A 270 -3.27 -3.99 18.69
CA TYR A 270 -3.98 -3.19 19.68
C TYR A 270 -5.36 -2.80 19.15
N ARG A 271 -6.20 -2.25 20.03
CA ARG A 271 -7.44 -1.61 19.61
C ARG A 271 -7.74 -0.36 20.43
N ILE A 272 -8.49 0.54 19.84
CA ILE A 272 -9.02 1.75 20.47
C ILE A 272 -10.53 1.71 20.31
N LYS A 273 -11.28 1.89 21.38
CA LYS A 273 -12.74 1.97 21.32
C LYS A 273 -13.17 3.26 20.64
N ASP A 274 -14.24 3.20 19.85
CA ASP A 274 -14.79 4.40 19.22
C ASP A 274 -15.18 5.44 20.28
N GLY A 275 -14.69 6.66 20.11
CA GLY A 275 -14.83 7.77 21.06
C GLY A 275 -13.71 7.87 22.11
N ASP A 276 -12.91 6.82 22.30
CA ASP A 276 -11.77 6.85 23.22
C ASP A 276 -10.51 7.41 22.52
N ASP A 277 -9.53 7.85 23.31
CA ASP A 277 -8.26 8.40 22.81
C ASP A 277 -7.03 7.62 23.28
N LYS A 278 -7.21 6.40 23.79
CA LYS A 278 -6.15 5.52 24.30
C LYS A 278 -6.36 4.07 23.90
N LEU A 279 -5.30 3.29 23.93
CA LEU A 279 -5.36 1.84 23.73
C LEU A 279 -6.22 1.16 24.80
N ASP A 280 -6.96 0.12 24.42
CA ASP A 280 -7.65 -0.76 25.37
C ASP A 280 -6.61 -1.56 26.17
N PRO A 281 -6.46 -1.32 27.49
CA PRO A 281 -5.44 -1.98 28.27
C PRO A 281 -5.67 -3.49 28.43
N ASN A 282 -6.91 -3.94 28.21
CA ASN A 282 -7.29 -5.33 28.33
C ASN A 282 -7.18 -6.12 27.02
N TYR A 283 -6.73 -5.47 25.95
CA TYR A 283 -6.61 -6.10 24.64
C TYR A 283 -5.21 -5.96 24.08
N PHE A 284 -4.61 -7.08 23.74
CA PHE A 284 -3.45 -7.18 22.85
C PHE A 284 -3.43 -8.58 22.26
N PHE A 285 -3.63 -8.68 20.95
CA PHE A 285 -3.54 -9.93 20.25
C PHE A 285 -2.11 -10.13 19.73
N ASN A 286 -1.30 -10.87 20.48
CA ASN A 286 0.06 -11.24 20.10
C ASN A 286 0.03 -12.31 19.01
N ILE A 287 0.28 -11.93 17.75
CA ILE A 287 0.25 -12.85 16.61
C ILE A 287 1.56 -13.64 16.54
N SER A 288 2.69 -13.00 16.80
CA SER A 288 4.02 -13.63 16.73
C SER A 288 4.13 -14.89 17.58
N GLN A 289 3.42 -14.97 18.73
CA GLN A 289 3.42 -16.16 19.57
C GLN A 289 2.89 -17.42 18.86
N TYR A 290 2.01 -17.24 17.88
CA TYR A 290 1.46 -18.34 17.08
C TYR A 290 2.31 -18.69 15.87
N GLN A 291 3.35 -17.90 15.59
CA GLN A 291 4.21 -18.01 14.41
C GLN A 291 5.69 -18.17 14.79
N GLY A 292 5.97 -18.72 15.96
CA GLY A 292 7.34 -18.98 16.40
C GLY A 292 8.20 -17.72 16.63
N GLY A 293 7.56 -16.57 16.80
CA GLY A 293 8.22 -15.28 16.96
C GLY A 293 8.31 -14.45 15.68
N ASP A 294 7.89 -14.99 14.54
CA ASP A 294 7.92 -14.28 13.25
C ASP A 294 7.07 -13.01 13.27
N ASN A 295 7.51 -12.01 12.49
CA ASN A 295 6.81 -10.73 12.34
C ASN A 295 5.75 -10.78 11.24
N GLN A 296 4.72 -9.95 11.38
CA GLN A 296 3.65 -9.79 10.40
C GLN A 296 3.59 -8.36 9.89
N LEU A 297 3.12 -8.19 8.64
CA LEU A 297 3.08 -6.91 7.97
C LEU A 297 1.84 -6.80 7.08
N GLY A 298 1.12 -5.68 7.22
CA GLY A 298 -0.08 -5.43 6.43
C GLY A 298 -1.30 -6.24 6.87
N VAL A 299 -2.47 -5.65 6.73
CA VAL A 299 -3.75 -6.26 7.09
C VAL A 299 -4.79 -5.95 6.04
N SER A 300 -5.56 -6.97 5.62
CA SER A 300 -6.75 -6.81 4.80
C SER A 300 -7.95 -7.37 5.58
N TYR A 301 -8.89 -6.49 5.93
CA TYR A 301 -10.05 -6.88 6.74
C TYR A 301 -11.08 -7.61 5.90
N LEU A 302 -11.52 -8.80 6.36
CA LEU A 302 -12.44 -9.69 5.66
C LEU A 302 -13.88 -9.63 6.19
N GLY A 303 -14.12 -8.89 7.26
CA GLY A 303 -15.41 -8.87 7.96
C GLY A 303 -15.50 -9.87 9.09
N ASN A 304 -16.48 -9.67 9.99
CA ASN A 304 -16.80 -10.57 11.10
C ASN A 304 -15.59 -10.93 11.99
N GLY A 305 -14.74 -9.96 12.26
CA GLY A 305 -13.52 -10.12 13.08
C GLY A 305 -12.37 -10.83 12.38
N LYS A 306 -12.53 -11.28 11.13
CA LYS A 306 -11.47 -11.94 10.37
C LYS A 306 -10.62 -10.96 9.58
N ALA A 307 -9.32 -11.20 9.51
CA ALA A 307 -8.39 -10.44 8.70
C ALA A 307 -7.34 -11.34 8.06
N LEU A 308 -6.90 -10.95 6.86
CA LEU A 308 -5.77 -11.53 6.14
C LEU A 308 -4.52 -10.73 6.50
N LEU A 309 -3.45 -11.42 6.84
CA LEU A 309 -2.12 -10.87 7.12
C LEU A 309 -1.07 -11.53 6.27
N ILE A 310 0.04 -10.83 6.02
CA ILE A 310 1.28 -11.45 5.56
C ILE A 310 2.23 -11.65 6.75
N SER A 311 2.83 -12.83 6.85
CA SER A 311 3.74 -13.22 7.92
C SER A 311 5.09 -13.62 7.34
N ALA A 312 6.15 -13.03 7.86
CA ALA A 312 7.51 -13.37 7.48
C ALA A 312 7.96 -14.64 8.21
N HIS A 313 8.89 -15.39 7.62
CA HIS A 313 9.67 -16.41 8.31
C HIS A 313 11.03 -15.86 8.69
N ASP A 314 11.04 -14.71 9.38
CA ASP A 314 12.26 -13.97 9.68
C ASP A 314 13.08 -14.58 10.83
N THR A 315 12.46 -15.35 11.73
CA THR A 315 13.17 -16.06 12.80
C THR A 315 13.94 -17.29 12.29
N ASN A 316 13.66 -17.77 11.09
CA ASN A 316 14.32 -18.94 10.49
C ASN A 316 15.60 -18.61 9.71
N ASN A 317 16.30 -17.51 10.04
CA ASN A 317 17.50 -17.03 9.36
C ASN A 317 17.33 -16.69 7.87
N ASN A 318 16.12 -16.43 7.43
CA ASN A 318 15.84 -16.02 6.05
C ASN A 318 16.23 -14.56 5.80
N VAL A 319 16.38 -13.76 6.87
CA VAL A 319 16.78 -12.35 6.79
C VAL A 319 18.22 -12.23 7.24
N LYS A 320 19.11 -11.95 6.30
CA LYS A 320 20.53 -11.70 6.52
C LYS A 320 20.88 -10.24 6.31
N GLU A 321 20.16 -9.60 5.38
CA GLU A 321 20.34 -8.20 5.03
C GLU A 321 19.00 -7.50 4.77
N TRP A 322 19.04 -6.19 4.60
CA TRP A 322 17.85 -5.35 4.37
C TRP A 322 17.02 -5.80 3.18
N ASN A 323 17.66 -6.18 2.06
CA ASN A 323 16.95 -6.54 0.84
C ASN A 323 16.14 -7.82 0.98
N ASP A 324 16.52 -8.73 1.90
CA ASP A 324 15.79 -9.97 2.13
C ASP A 324 14.33 -9.73 2.53
N TRP A 325 14.05 -8.63 3.26
CA TRP A 325 12.69 -8.27 3.63
C TRP A 325 11.77 -8.02 2.43
N TRP A 326 12.33 -7.72 1.28
CA TRP A 326 11.57 -7.36 0.09
C TRP A 326 11.57 -8.47 -0.97
N TYR A 327 12.68 -9.14 -1.13
CA TYR A 327 12.92 -10.04 -2.25
C TYR A 327 13.04 -11.51 -1.90
N ALA A 328 13.32 -11.86 -0.63
CA ALA A 328 13.40 -13.27 -0.24
C ALA A 328 12.01 -13.93 -0.23
N ALA A 329 11.93 -15.15 -0.71
CA ALA A 329 10.73 -15.98 -0.65
C ALA A 329 10.52 -16.51 0.78
N MET A 330 10.06 -15.66 1.67
CA MET A 330 9.87 -15.95 3.09
C MET A 330 8.48 -15.58 3.63
N TRP A 331 7.60 -15.07 2.78
CA TRP A 331 6.29 -14.56 3.22
C TRP A 331 5.19 -15.59 2.99
N GLU A 332 4.29 -15.70 3.95
CA GLU A 332 3.08 -16.52 3.89
C GLU A 332 1.84 -15.70 4.28
N TYR A 333 0.66 -16.25 4.03
CA TYR A 333 -0.60 -15.57 4.32
C TYR A 333 -1.35 -16.28 5.44
N LEU A 334 -1.79 -15.49 6.43
CA LEU A 334 -2.51 -15.95 7.60
C LEU A 334 -3.91 -15.37 7.63
N ILE A 335 -4.88 -16.16 8.04
CA ILE A 335 -6.19 -15.70 8.46
C ILE A 335 -6.21 -15.67 9.98
N VAL A 336 -6.51 -14.51 10.53
CA VAL A 336 -6.64 -14.30 11.97
C VAL A 336 -8.06 -13.88 12.33
N ASP A 337 -8.45 -14.14 13.58
CA ASP A 337 -9.69 -13.67 14.16
C ASP A 337 -9.34 -12.80 15.39
N VAL A 338 -9.63 -11.50 15.26
CA VAL A 338 -9.28 -10.52 16.29
C VAL A 338 -10.21 -10.56 17.50
N ASN A 339 -11.42 -11.13 17.37
CA ASN A 339 -12.36 -11.28 18.48
C ASN A 339 -11.91 -12.41 19.41
N SER A 340 -11.55 -13.56 18.85
CA SER A 340 -11.03 -14.71 19.60
C SER A 340 -9.53 -14.69 19.84
N GLN A 341 -8.81 -13.74 19.24
CA GLN A 341 -7.35 -13.58 19.31
C GLN A 341 -6.62 -14.86 18.88
N LYS A 342 -6.97 -15.41 17.72
CA LYS A 342 -6.40 -16.64 17.20
C LYS A 342 -5.93 -16.49 15.76
N VAL A 343 -4.85 -17.19 15.42
CA VAL A 343 -4.55 -17.52 14.03
C VAL A 343 -5.47 -18.69 13.65
N VAL A 344 -6.38 -18.45 12.72
CA VAL A 344 -7.42 -19.41 12.31
C VAL A 344 -6.86 -20.39 11.31
N LYS A 345 -6.07 -19.87 10.36
CA LYS A 345 -5.58 -20.64 9.23
C LYS A 345 -4.34 -19.99 8.62
N LYS A 346 -3.44 -20.83 8.14
CA LYS A 346 -2.44 -20.49 7.14
C LYS A 346 -2.99 -20.87 5.77
N LEU A 347 -2.92 -19.97 4.79
CA LEU A 347 -3.30 -20.29 3.43
C LEU A 347 -2.23 -21.17 2.78
N ASP A 348 -2.67 -22.16 2.00
CA ASP A 348 -1.80 -23.14 1.35
C ASP A 348 -1.14 -22.55 0.09
N PHE A 349 -0.20 -21.63 0.32
CA PHE A 349 0.68 -21.06 -0.69
C PHE A 349 2.12 -21.47 -0.45
N PRO A 350 2.98 -21.52 -1.49
CA PRO A 350 4.42 -21.52 -1.27
C PRO A 350 4.86 -20.24 -0.57
N LEU A 351 6.03 -20.25 0.06
CA LEU A 351 6.63 -19.01 0.51
C LEU A 351 6.91 -18.12 -0.70
N VAL A 352 6.53 -16.85 -0.59
CA VAL A 352 6.63 -15.86 -1.67
C VAL A 352 7.49 -14.68 -1.25
N SER A 353 7.93 -13.86 -2.20
CA SER A 353 8.49 -12.56 -1.90
C SER A 353 7.41 -11.63 -1.32
N ASN A 354 7.83 -10.54 -0.68
CA ASN A 354 6.90 -9.60 -0.06
C ASN A 354 5.82 -9.16 -1.06
N SER A 355 4.56 -9.44 -0.73
CA SER A 355 3.41 -9.04 -1.54
C SER A 355 2.48 -8.16 -0.74
N ARG A 356 2.18 -6.98 -1.28
CA ARG A 356 1.18 -6.03 -0.75
C ARG A 356 -0.15 -6.12 -1.50
N SER A 357 -0.24 -7.05 -2.44
CA SER A 357 -1.33 -7.10 -3.41
C SER A 357 -2.44 -8.02 -2.96
N ALA A 358 -3.25 -7.52 -2.05
CA ALA A 358 -4.54 -8.12 -1.74
C ALA A 358 -5.63 -7.04 -1.78
N VAL A 359 -6.75 -7.33 -2.42
CA VAL A 359 -7.98 -6.52 -2.35
C VAL A 359 -9.08 -7.35 -1.74
N VAL A 360 -9.99 -6.71 -1.02
CA VAL A 360 -11.15 -7.37 -0.39
C VAL A 360 -12.42 -6.84 -1.02
N ILE A 361 -13.26 -7.75 -1.51
CA ILE A 361 -14.53 -7.45 -2.16
C ILE A 361 -15.58 -8.38 -1.59
N ASN A 362 -16.63 -7.81 -1.03
CA ASN A 362 -17.71 -8.58 -0.39
C ASN A 362 -17.19 -9.62 0.62
N GLY A 363 -16.10 -9.28 1.34
CA GLY A 363 -15.48 -10.14 2.33
C GLY A 363 -14.53 -11.21 1.78
N ASN A 364 -14.45 -11.40 0.45
CA ASN A 364 -13.48 -12.29 -0.18
C ASN A 364 -12.16 -11.56 -0.44
N ALA A 365 -11.03 -12.21 -0.16
CA ALA A 365 -9.72 -11.67 -0.48
C ALA A 365 -9.25 -12.17 -1.86
N TYR A 366 -8.81 -11.24 -2.70
CA TYR A 366 -8.13 -11.53 -3.97
C TYR A 366 -6.66 -11.18 -3.81
N ILE A 367 -5.80 -12.16 -4.01
CA ILE A 367 -4.38 -12.10 -3.65
C ILE A 367 -3.56 -12.41 -4.89
N ALA A 368 -2.64 -11.53 -5.28
CA ALA A 368 -1.65 -11.84 -6.29
C ALA A 368 -0.48 -12.58 -5.63
N VAL A 369 -0.25 -13.82 -6.05
CA VAL A 369 0.75 -14.72 -5.49
C VAL A 369 1.78 -15.06 -6.55
N ASN A 370 3.02 -14.68 -6.31
CA ASN A 370 4.15 -15.13 -7.10
C ASN A 370 4.52 -16.56 -6.68
N ASP A 371 4.29 -17.53 -7.55
CA ASP A 371 4.69 -18.91 -7.33
C ASP A 371 6.09 -19.16 -7.95
N PRO A 372 7.15 -19.15 -7.14
CA PRO A 372 8.50 -19.29 -7.67
C PRO A 372 8.77 -20.69 -8.28
N LYS A 373 7.95 -21.70 -7.95
CA LYS A 373 8.07 -23.04 -8.55
C LYS A 373 7.44 -23.10 -9.94
N ALA A 374 6.39 -22.32 -10.15
CA ALA A 374 5.69 -22.23 -11.43
C ALA A 374 6.25 -21.15 -12.34
N ASP A 375 7.18 -20.33 -11.84
CA ASP A 375 7.70 -19.12 -12.51
C ASP A 375 6.53 -18.28 -13.07
N ALA A 376 5.54 -18.05 -12.26
CA ALA A 376 4.31 -17.40 -12.66
C ALA A 376 3.59 -16.75 -11.49
N ILE A 377 2.90 -15.67 -11.77
CA ILE A 377 2.01 -15.00 -10.82
C ILE A 377 0.58 -15.42 -11.12
N TYR A 378 -0.17 -15.73 -10.08
CA TYR A 378 -1.57 -16.05 -10.17
C TYR A 378 -2.38 -15.21 -9.19
N ILE A 379 -3.60 -14.86 -9.56
CA ILE A 379 -4.58 -14.32 -8.63
C ILE A 379 -5.28 -15.50 -7.95
N TRP A 380 -5.46 -15.40 -6.64
CA TRP A 380 -6.19 -16.38 -5.85
C TRP A 380 -7.32 -15.69 -5.10
N GLU A 381 -8.47 -16.32 -5.05
CA GLU A 381 -9.57 -15.90 -4.20
C GLU A 381 -9.61 -16.76 -2.94
N TYR A 382 -9.64 -16.11 -1.77
CA TYR A 382 -9.99 -16.77 -0.51
C TYR A 382 -11.36 -16.28 -0.05
N ASN A 383 -12.30 -17.22 0.10
CA ASN A 383 -13.63 -16.98 0.64
C ASN A 383 -13.68 -17.42 2.11
N PRO A 384 -13.75 -16.48 3.09
CA PRO A 384 -13.73 -16.82 4.51
C PRO A 384 -15.02 -17.47 5.03
N THR A 385 -16.13 -17.40 4.26
CA THR A 385 -17.41 -18.03 4.63
C THR A 385 -17.40 -19.52 4.32
N THR A 386 -16.87 -19.91 3.16
CA THR A 386 -16.78 -21.31 2.72
C THR A 386 -15.43 -21.94 3.03
N ASP A 387 -14.50 -21.16 3.53
CA ASP A 387 -13.08 -21.54 3.77
C ASP A 387 -12.40 -22.10 2.51
N LYS A 388 -12.79 -21.59 1.33
CA LYS A 388 -12.29 -22.08 0.04
C LYS A 388 -11.23 -21.14 -0.51
N LEU A 389 -10.14 -21.75 -0.99
CA LEU A 389 -9.09 -21.09 -1.76
C LEU A 389 -9.19 -21.54 -3.21
N THR A 390 -9.35 -20.58 -4.14
CA THR A 390 -9.57 -20.85 -5.56
C THR A 390 -8.53 -20.11 -6.40
N LYS A 391 -7.84 -20.84 -7.28
CA LYS A 391 -6.87 -20.29 -8.21
C LYS A 391 -7.60 -19.63 -9.38
N GLY A 392 -7.23 -18.40 -9.71
CA GLY A 392 -7.82 -17.57 -10.75
C GLY A 392 -6.87 -17.27 -11.91
N ALA A 393 -6.94 -16.04 -12.40
CA ALA A 393 -6.22 -15.58 -13.58
C ALA A 393 -4.69 -15.70 -13.42
N LYS A 394 -4.03 -16.06 -14.53
CA LYS A 394 -2.57 -16.01 -14.65
C LYS A 394 -2.13 -14.62 -15.07
N ILE A 395 -1.09 -14.10 -14.45
CA ILE A 395 -0.47 -12.83 -14.83
C ILE A 395 0.83 -13.15 -15.54
N LEU A 396 1.02 -12.60 -16.75
CA LEU A 396 2.22 -12.73 -17.56
C LEU A 396 3.03 -11.44 -17.53
N GLY A 397 4.34 -11.60 -17.48
CA GLY A 397 5.26 -10.46 -17.42
C GLY A 397 5.19 -9.74 -16.08
N GLY A 398 6.13 -8.90 -15.83
CA GLY A 398 6.39 -8.24 -14.56
C GLY A 398 7.67 -8.79 -13.97
N ASP A 399 8.38 -7.91 -13.29
CA ASP A 399 9.57 -8.27 -12.52
C ASP A 399 9.20 -9.11 -11.29
N ALA A 400 10.18 -9.45 -10.49
CA ALA A 400 9.99 -10.16 -9.23
C ALA A 400 9.01 -9.49 -8.26
N ASP A 401 8.70 -8.22 -8.49
CA ASP A 401 7.71 -7.48 -7.72
C ASP A 401 6.30 -7.96 -8.04
N THR A 402 5.58 -8.30 -6.99
CA THR A 402 4.18 -8.71 -7.13
C THR A 402 3.31 -7.54 -7.62
N PRO A 403 2.50 -7.73 -8.66
CA PRO A 403 1.65 -6.67 -9.18
C PRO A 403 0.67 -6.16 -8.12
N MET A 404 0.36 -4.87 -8.17
CA MET A 404 -0.61 -4.25 -7.27
C MET A 404 -2.02 -4.39 -7.83
N LEU A 405 -2.92 -4.92 -7.02
CA LEU A 405 -4.34 -5.03 -7.32
C LEU A 405 -5.10 -3.83 -6.75
N TYR A 406 -6.06 -3.31 -7.50
CA TYR A 406 -6.94 -2.22 -7.09
C TYR A 406 -8.39 -2.55 -7.39
N ASN A 407 -9.28 -2.34 -6.41
CA ASN A 407 -10.72 -2.28 -6.62
C ASN A 407 -11.10 -0.84 -6.97
N LEU A 408 -11.83 -0.63 -8.06
CA LEU A 408 -12.20 0.70 -8.57
C LEU A 408 -13.60 1.16 -8.12
N ASP A 409 -14.36 0.30 -7.42
CA ASP A 409 -15.70 0.61 -6.89
C ASP A 409 -15.65 1.55 -5.68
#